data_afb2dccf5331919f4b689b6707063f09
#
_entry.id   afb2dccf5331919f4b689b6707063f09
#
_cell.length_a   1.000
_cell.length_b   1.000
_cell.length_c   1.000
_cell.angle_alpha   90.00
_cell.angle_beta   90.00
_cell.angle_gamma   90.00
#
_symmetry.space_group_name_H-M   'P 1'
#
loop_
_entity.id
_entity.type
_entity.pdbx_description
1 polymer ?
#
loop_
_entity_poly.entity_id
_entity_poly.type
_entity_poly.pdbx_seq_one_letter_code
_entity_poly.pdbx_strand_id
1 'polypeptide(L)'
;DQEKYQMWLMQQDDDVFNNIRMQGHSHVNMGTTPSSVDNSLYDRILDQLDDDMFYIFLIYNKKGDKTFKIYDMAKNVMFDTADVTVKVLDDESDTFHFQIDGITEEESNELSKFLKEYRAAKRMAAFVKEAKEMVKDKTYTSYSSGGGYWSGDRYVFNGKTYSGGHSAQSS
;
A
#
# COMPACT_ATOMS: atom_id res chain seq x y z
N ASP A 1 -1.31 -7.23 8.38
CA ASP A 1 -1.56 -8.55 8.97
C ASP A 1 -2.43 -9.36 8.00
N GLN A 2 -1.87 -10.37 7.37
CA GLN A 2 -2.54 -11.13 6.31
C GLN A 2 -3.77 -11.89 6.84
N GLU A 3 -3.70 -12.44 8.05
CA GLU A 3 -4.83 -13.15 8.67
C GLU A 3 -6.01 -12.21 8.93
N LYS A 4 -5.74 -11.02 9.50
CA LYS A 4 -6.79 -10.03 9.73
C LYS A 4 -7.43 -9.53 8.44
N TYR A 5 -6.62 -9.35 7.39
CA TYR A 5 -7.13 -8.98 6.08
C TYR A 5 -8.03 -10.07 5.49
N GLN A 6 -7.63 -11.33 5.59
CA GLN A 6 -8.46 -12.46 5.14
C GLN A 6 -9.76 -12.56 5.94
N MET A 7 -9.69 -12.40 7.27
CA MET A 7 -10.89 -12.39 8.10
C MET A 7 -11.83 -11.25 7.74
N TRP A 8 -11.28 -10.06 7.48
CA TRP A 8 -12.08 -8.92 7.02
C TRP A 8 -12.75 -9.20 5.68
N LEU A 9 -12.02 -9.78 4.72
CA LEU A 9 -12.58 -10.18 3.42
C LEU A 9 -13.74 -11.16 3.56
N MET A 10 -13.62 -12.16 4.43
CA MET A 10 -14.66 -13.17 4.67
C MET A 10 -15.91 -12.60 5.33
N GLN A 11 -15.82 -11.41 5.92
CA GLN A 11 -16.95 -10.71 6.56
C GLN A 11 -17.68 -9.77 5.58
N GLN A 12 -17.14 -9.60 4.38
CA GLN A 12 -17.78 -8.74 3.37
C GLN A 12 -18.97 -9.50 2.72
N ASP A 13 -19.97 -8.74 2.31
CA ASP A 13 -21.03 -9.25 1.49
C ASP A 13 -20.49 -9.77 0.14
N ASP A 14 -21.15 -10.75 -0.44
CA ASP A 14 -20.76 -11.36 -1.73
C ASP A 14 -20.59 -10.31 -2.83
N ASP A 15 -21.45 -9.31 -2.86
CA ASP A 15 -21.36 -8.20 -3.82
C ASP A 15 -20.05 -7.38 -3.65
N VAL A 16 -19.59 -7.15 -2.41
CA VAL A 16 -18.33 -6.46 -2.16
C VAL A 16 -17.17 -7.36 -2.53
N PHE A 17 -17.19 -8.61 -2.06
CA PHE A 17 -16.11 -9.55 -2.30
C PHE A 17 -15.89 -9.80 -3.80
N ASN A 18 -16.95 -10.06 -4.54
CA ASN A 18 -16.90 -10.35 -5.97
C ASN A 18 -16.58 -9.13 -6.83
N ASN A 19 -16.66 -7.92 -6.29
CA ASN A 19 -16.40 -6.68 -7.01
C ASN A 19 -15.11 -5.95 -6.59
N ILE A 20 -14.24 -6.58 -5.80
CA ILE A 20 -12.91 -6.03 -5.52
C ILE A 20 -12.09 -6.08 -6.81
N ARG A 21 -11.71 -4.89 -7.32
CA ARG A 21 -10.98 -4.73 -8.59
C ARG A 21 -9.67 -3.97 -8.41
N MET A 22 -9.29 -3.73 -7.18
CA MET A 22 -8.05 -2.99 -6.91
C MET A 22 -7.40 -3.46 -5.62
N GLN A 23 -6.09 -3.59 -5.67
CA GLN A 23 -5.24 -3.75 -4.49
C GLN A 23 -4.14 -2.69 -4.49
N GLY A 24 -4.02 -1.97 -3.39
CA GLY A 24 -2.96 -0.99 -3.20
C GLY A 24 -2.18 -1.23 -1.90
N HIS A 25 -0.89 -0.93 -1.93
CA HIS A 25 -0.07 -0.92 -0.73
C HIS A 25 1.02 0.17 -0.79
N SER A 26 1.59 0.48 0.36
CA SER A 26 2.60 1.52 0.48
C SER A 26 3.99 0.94 0.66
N HIS A 27 4.94 1.43 -0.14
CA HIS A 27 6.37 1.24 0.07
C HIS A 27 6.99 2.27 1.02
N VAL A 28 6.18 3.05 1.70
CA VAL A 28 6.53 4.06 2.71
C VAL A 28 7.64 5.01 2.25
N ASN A 29 8.90 4.68 2.45
CA ASN A 29 10.07 5.51 2.11
C ASN A 29 10.88 5.00 0.91
N MET A 30 10.48 3.87 0.33
CA MET A 30 11.15 3.25 -0.83
C MET A 30 10.56 3.72 -2.15
N GLY A 31 11.19 3.34 -3.26
CA GLY A 31 10.61 3.51 -4.59
C GLY A 31 9.36 2.66 -4.77
N THR A 32 8.56 2.98 -5.75
CA THR A 32 7.27 2.30 -6.03
C THR A 32 7.39 1.16 -7.05
N THR A 33 8.63 0.75 -7.39
CA THR A 33 8.85 -0.41 -8.25
C THR A 33 8.38 -1.69 -7.55
N PRO A 34 7.58 -2.53 -8.21
CA PRO A 34 7.14 -3.80 -7.66
C PRO A 34 8.31 -4.71 -7.31
N SER A 35 8.29 -5.31 -6.14
CA SER A 35 9.23 -6.35 -5.72
C SER A 35 8.87 -7.71 -6.32
N SER A 36 9.72 -8.72 -6.13
CA SER A 36 9.39 -10.10 -6.51
C SER A 36 8.17 -10.64 -5.76
N VAL A 37 7.97 -10.21 -4.51
CA VAL A 37 6.81 -10.59 -3.70
C VAL A 37 5.53 -9.99 -4.28
N ASP A 38 5.59 -8.72 -4.70
CA ASP A 38 4.46 -8.03 -5.33
C ASP A 38 4.09 -8.72 -6.64
N ASN A 39 5.07 -9.01 -7.50
CA ASN A 39 4.82 -9.70 -8.76
C ASN A 39 4.20 -11.09 -8.54
N SER A 40 4.71 -11.87 -7.58
CA SER A 40 4.13 -13.18 -7.23
C SER A 40 2.70 -13.08 -6.70
N LEU A 41 2.37 -11.98 -6.03
CA LEU A 41 1.00 -11.71 -5.59
C LEU A 41 0.10 -11.34 -6.79
N TYR A 42 0.62 -10.54 -7.73
CA TYR A 42 -0.11 -10.17 -8.94
C TYR A 42 -0.47 -11.42 -9.75
N ASP A 43 0.50 -12.30 -10.01
CA ASP A 43 0.28 -13.54 -10.74
C ASP A 43 -0.83 -14.38 -10.09
N ARG A 44 -0.78 -14.55 -8.77
CA ARG A 44 -1.82 -15.33 -8.05
C ARG A 44 -3.22 -14.70 -8.10
N ILE A 45 -3.32 -13.38 -8.13
CA ILE A 45 -4.63 -12.71 -8.25
C ILE A 45 -5.12 -12.84 -9.69
N LEU A 46 -4.25 -12.62 -10.68
CA LEU A 46 -4.61 -12.72 -12.09
C LEU A 46 -5.06 -14.12 -12.47
N ASP A 47 -4.44 -15.16 -11.89
CA ASP A 47 -4.85 -16.57 -12.10
C ASP A 47 -6.25 -16.90 -11.57
N GLN A 48 -6.84 -16.03 -10.76
CA GLN A 48 -8.17 -16.21 -10.15
C GLN A 48 -9.25 -15.34 -10.81
N LEU A 49 -8.86 -14.48 -11.75
CA LEU A 49 -9.82 -13.59 -12.43
C LEU A 49 -10.48 -14.30 -13.59
N ASP A 50 -11.76 -14.01 -13.78
CA ASP A 50 -12.48 -14.41 -14.98
C ASP A 50 -12.04 -13.59 -16.21
N ASP A 51 -12.21 -14.14 -17.40
CA ASP A 51 -11.73 -13.57 -18.65
C ASP A 51 -12.36 -12.21 -19.01
N ASP A 52 -13.45 -11.82 -18.37
CA ASP A 52 -14.15 -10.54 -18.60
C ASP A 52 -13.82 -9.48 -17.54
N MET A 53 -12.94 -9.79 -16.61
CA MET A 53 -12.56 -8.91 -15.50
C MET A 53 -11.37 -8.00 -15.83
N PHE A 54 -11.23 -6.96 -15.03
CA PHE A 54 -9.99 -6.18 -14.94
C PHE A 54 -9.52 -6.10 -13.49
N TYR A 55 -8.23 -5.82 -13.29
CA TYR A 55 -7.68 -5.61 -11.96
C TYR A 55 -6.61 -4.53 -11.95
N ILE A 56 -6.56 -3.76 -10.87
CA ILE A 56 -5.66 -2.63 -10.67
C ILE A 56 -4.72 -2.93 -9.51
N PHE A 57 -3.42 -2.86 -9.76
CA PHE A 57 -2.40 -2.87 -8.72
C PHE A 57 -1.81 -1.48 -8.57
N LEU A 58 -1.73 -1.00 -7.33
CA LEU A 58 -1.18 0.30 -6.98
C LEU A 58 -0.12 0.17 -5.91
N ILE A 59 1.07 0.69 -6.18
CA ILE A 59 2.10 0.94 -5.17
C ILE A 59 2.27 2.44 -5.04
N TYR A 60 2.31 2.94 -3.82
CA TYR A 60 2.54 4.37 -3.54
C TYR A 60 3.53 4.56 -2.40
N ASN A 61 4.09 5.77 -2.27
CA ASN A 61 5.00 6.10 -1.20
C ASN A 61 4.69 7.47 -0.57
N LYS A 62 5.43 7.82 0.49
CA LYS A 62 5.26 9.11 1.18
C LYS A 62 5.68 10.33 0.35
N LYS A 63 6.44 10.13 -0.73
CA LYS A 63 6.85 11.21 -1.64
C LYS A 63 5.76 11.56 -2.65
N GLY A 64 4.68 10.78 -2.69
CA GLY A 64 3.59 10.93 -3.65
C GLY A 64 3.82 10.18 -4.96
N ASP A 65 4.94 9.44 -5.09
CA ASP A 65 5.16 8.58 -6.25
C ASP A 65 4.13 7.44 -6.26
N LYS A 66 3.70 7.06 -7.44
CA LYS A 66 2.71 5.99 -7.65
C LYS A 66 3.14 5.14 -8.83
N THR A 67 2.95 3.84 -8.71
CA THR A 67 3.09 2.89 -9.80
C THR A 67 1.80 2.10 -9.94
N PHE A 68 1.22 2.16 -11.13
CA PHE A 68 0.04 1.40 -11.51
C PHE A 68 0.42 0.27 -12.44
N LYS A 69 -0.27 -0.88 -12.28
CA LYS A 69 -0.43 -1.90 -13.31
C LYS A 69 -1.90 -2.25 -13.38
N ILE A 70 -2.47 -2.15 -14.55
CA ILE A 70 -3.89 -2.44 -14.80
C ILE A 70 -3.94 -3.55 -15.83
N TYR A 71 -4.57 -4.65 -15.51
CA TYR A 71 -4.80 -5.77 -16.39
C TYR A 71 -6.27 -5.80 -16.79
N ASP A 72 -6.55 -5.75 -18.09
CA ASP A 72 -7.87 -5.93 -18.67
C ASP A 72 -7.88 -7.29 -19.34
N MET A 73 -8.48 -8.28 -18.67
CA MET A 73 -8.48 -9.67 -19.12
C MET A 73 -9.31 -9.83 -20.40
N ALA A 74 -10.43 -9.11 -20.50
CA ALA A 74 -11.30 -9.18 -21.68
C ALA A 74 -10.61 -8.75 -22.98
N LYS A 75 -9.68 -7.80 -22.86
CA LYS A 75 -8.92 -7.27 -24.01
C LYS A 75 -7.52 -7.87 -24.12
N ASN A 76 -7.10 -8.65 -23.12
CA ASN A 76 -5.73 -9.15 -22.99
C ASN A 76 -4.69 -8.02 -23.10
N VAL A 77 -4.91 -6.92 -22.39
CA VAL A 77 -4.05 -5.73 -22.40
C VAL A 77 -3.61 -5.37 -20.99
N MET A 78 -2.36 -4.99 -20.86
CA MET A 78 -1.81 -4.42 -19.63
C MET A 78 -1.45 -2.96 -19.86
N PHE A 79 -1.90 -2.09 -18.96
CA PHE A 79 -1.52 -0.68 -18.89
C PHE A 79 -0.56 -0.46 -17.73
N ASP A 80 0.43 0.36 -17.92
CA ASP A 80 1.35 0.79 -16.88
C ASP A 80 1.09 2.24 -16.43
N THR A 81 1.93 2.75 -15.55
CA THR A 81 1.77 4.10 -14.99
C THR A 81 1.75 5.21 -16.05
N ALA A 82 2.44 5.04 -17.17
CA ALA A 82 2.51 6.04 -18.22
C ALA A 82 1.17 6.18 -18.97
N ASP A 83 0.37 5.13 -18.97
CA ASP A 83 -0.93 5.07 -19.64
C ASP A 83 -2.06 5.58 -18.74
N VAL A 84 -1.79 5.85 -17.45
CA VAL A 84 -2.81 6.13 -16.43
C VAL A 84 -2.89 7.61 -16.10
N THR A 85 -4.07 8.19 -16.23
CA THR A 85 -4.37 9.52 -15.71
C THR A 85 -5.24 9.42 -14.47
N VAL A 86 -4.73 9.86 -13.33
CA VAL A 86 -5.48 9.88 -12.07
C VAL A 86 -6.17 11.23 -11.89
N LYS A 87 -7.50 11.20 -11.78
CA LYS A 87 -8.29 12.36 -11.38
C LYS A 87 -8.87 12.10 -9.99
N VAL A 88 -8.63 13.04 -9.08
CA VAL A 88 -9.31 13.04 -7.78
C VAL A 88 -10.62 13.78 -8.00
N LEU A 89 -11.71 13.06 -7.86
CA LEU A 89 -13.04 13.65 -7.90
C LEU A 89 -13.42 14.01 -6.48
N ASP A 90 -13.71 15.28 -6.26
CA ASP A 90 -14.41 15.70 -5.04
C ASP A 90 -15.83 15.16 -5.11
N ASP A 91 -16.26 14.51 -4.05
CA ASP A 91 -17.64 14.05 -3.93
C ASP A 91 -18.54 15.27 -3.69
N GLU A 92 -19.08 15.80 -4.78
CA GLU A 92 -20.02 16.93 -4.72
C GLU A 92 -21.34 16.58 -4.00
N SER A 93 -21.59 15.27 -3.79
CA SER A 93 -22.79 14.79 -3.07
C SER A 93 -22.81 15.20 -1.60
N ASP A 94 -21.66 15.58 -1.04
CA ASP A 94 -21.54 16.12 0.32
C ASP A 94 -21.77 17.66 0.39
N THR A 95 -22.23 18.30 -0.67
CA THR A 95 -22.65 19.70 -0.61
C THR A 95 -23.97 19.81 0.16
N PHE A 96 -23.88 20.23 1.42
CA PHE A 96 -25.03 20.57 2.22
C PHE A 96 -25.50 21.99 1.85
N HIS A 97 -26.66 22.07 1.27
CA HIS A 97 -27.36 23.34 1.19
C HIS A 97 -28.11 23.55 2.51
N PHE A 98 -27.54 24.36 3.38
CA PHE A 98 -28.22 24.80 4.58
C PHE A 98 -29.05 26.05 4.23
N GLN A 99 -30.33 25.92 4.31
CA GLN A 99 -31.22 27.07 4.33
C GLN A 99 -31.52 27.37 5.80
N ILE A 100 -30.68 28.22 6.41
CA ILE A 100 -30.86 28.68 7.77
C ILE A 100 -31.33 30.14 7.66
N ASP A 101 -32.50 30.44 8.21
CA ASP A 101 -33.02 31.81 8.23
C ASP A 101 -32.02 32.72 8.97
N GLY A 102 -31.58 33.77 8.30
CA GLY A 102 -30.70 34.80 8.88
C GLY A 102 -29.20 34.66 8.58
N ILE A 103 -28.75 33.69 7.81
CA ILE A 103 -27.36 33.63 7.27
C ILE A 103 -27.35 33.94 5.78
N THR A 104 -26.29 34.61 5.35
CA THR A 104 -26.06 34.92 3.95
C THR A 104 -25.64 33.69 3.17
N GLU A 105 -25.77 33.72 1.85
CA GLU A 105 -25.31 32.64 0.96
C GLU A 105 -23.79 32.38 1.13
N GLU A 106 -22.99 33.42 1.33
CA GLU A 106 -21.57 33.35 1.55
C GLU A 106 -21.20 32.58 2.84
N GLU A 107 -21.87 32.94 3.95
CA GLU A 107 -21.74 32.24 5.24
C GLU A 107 -22.19 30.78 5.16
N SER A 108 -23.25 30.49 4.40
CA SER A 108 -23.74 29.14 4.16
C SER A 108 -22.70 28.31 3.40
N ASN A 109 -22.04 28.89 2.40
CA ASN A 109 -21.00 28.23 1.61
C ASN A 109 -19.74 27.96 2.46
N GLU A 110 -19.32 28.91 3.30
CA GLU A 110 -18.20 28.72 4.22
C GLU A 110 -18.50 27.64 5.24
N LEU A 111 -19.69 27.59 5.80
CA LEU A 111 -20.12 26.55 6.74
C LEU A 111 -20.14 25.17 6.06
N SER A 112 -20.64 25.09 4.83
CA SER A 112 -20.65 23.84 4.04
C SER A 112 -19.25 23.34 3.77
N LYS A 113 -18.32 24.21 3.42
CA LYS A 113 -16.90 23.87 3.24
C LYS A 113 -16.26 23.36 4.53
N PHE A 114 -16.49 24.07 5.63
CA PHE A 114 -15.99 23.66 6.95
C PHE A 114 -16.50 22.28 7.36
N LEU A 115 -17.78 22.01 7.17
CA LEU A 115 -18.38 20.71 7.52
C LEU A 115 -17.86 19.59 6.62
N LYS A 116 -17.62 19.85 5.33
CA LYS A 116 -16.99 18.90 4.41
C LYS A 116 -15.59 18.52 4.89
N GLU A 117 -14.75 19.51 5.22
CA GLU A 117 -13.40 19.31 5.75
C GLU A 117 -13.41 18.56 7.09
N TYR A 118 -14.28 18.94 8.00
CA TYR A 118 -14.44 18.28 9.30
C TYR A 118 -14.83 16.80 9.15
N ARG A 119 -15.78 16.49 8.27
CA ARG A 119 -16.19 15.09 8.01
C ARG A 119 -15.11 14.28 7.34
N ALA A 120 -14.40 14.86 6.39
CA ALA A 120 -13.26 14.20 5.74
C ALA A 120 -12.17 13.88 6.78
N ALA A 121 -11.83 14.82 7.66
CA ALA A 121 -10.89 14.61 8.76
C ALA A 121 -11.35 13.53 9.74
N LYS A 122 -12.65 13.52 10.08
CA LYS A 122 -13.24 12.52 10.99
C LYS A 122 -13.23 11.12 10.37
N ARG A 123 -13.59 10.98 9.07
CA ARG A 123 -13.51 9.71 8.32
C ARG A 123 -12.07 9.22 8.26
N MET A 124 -11.12 10.11 7.95
CA MET A 124 -9.69 9.76 7.92
C MET A 124 -9.17 9.32 9.29
N ALA A 125 -9.54 9.99 10.37
CA ALA A 125 -9.15 9.62 11.72
C ALA A 125 -9.69 8.23 12.12
N ALA A 126 -10.95 7.93 11.78
CA ALA A 126 -11.55 6.61 12.00
C ALA A 126 -10.81 5.53 11.20
N PHE A 127 -10.57 5.76 9.91
CA PHE A 127 -9.81 4.87 9.05
C PHE A 127 -8.39 4.61 9.58
N VAL A 128 -7.66 5.67 9.99
CA VAL A 128 -6.31 5.53 10.54
C VAL A 128 -6.31 4.72 11.83
N LYS A 129 -7.33 4.90 12.68
CA LYS A 129 -7.48 4.11 13.91
C LYS A 129 -7.66 2.63 13.58
N GLU A 130 -8.58 2.31 12.69
CA GLU A 130 -8.87 0.94 12.26
C GLU A 130 -7.66 0.31 11.55
N ALA A 131 -7.03 1.04 10.63
CA ALA A 131 -5.84 0.58 9.93
C ALA A 131 -4.67 0.27 10.88
N LYS A 132 -4.47 1.06 11.94
CA LYS A 132 -3.43 0.79 12.95
C LYS A 132 -3.63 -0.54 13.68
N GLU A 133 -4.87 -0.96 13.88
CA GLU A 133 -5.17 -2.25 14.51
C GLU A 133 -4.85 -3.43 13.57
N MET A 134 -4.86 -3.20 12.25
CA MET A 134 -4.56 -4.21 11.24
C MET A 134 -3.07 -4.31 10.90
N VAL A 135 -2.29 -3.27 11.17
CA VAL A 135 -0.86 -3.24 10.86
C VAL A 135 -0.06 -3.91 11.97
N LYS A 136 0.65 -5.00 11.65
CA LYS A 136 1.76 -5.46 12.49
C LYS A 136 2.94 -4.52 12.25
N ASP A 137 3.42 -3.88 13.29
CA ASP A 137 4.70 -3.20 13.25
C ASP A 137 5.79 -4.26 13.04
N LYS A 138 6.12 -4.50 11.78
CA LYS A 138 7.35 -5.18 11.42
C LYS A 138 8.44 -4.11 11.51
N THR A 139 8.81 -3.71 12.72
CA THR A 139 10.13 -3.14 12.91
C THR A 139 11.09 -4.22 12.46
N TYR A 140 11.52 -4.11 11.22
CA TYR A 140 12.81 -4.64 10.86
C TYR A 140 13.76 -3.85 11.76
N THR A 141 14.10 -4.41 12.91
CA THR A 141 15.45 -4.20 13.37
C THR A 141 16.26 -4.51 12.12
N SER A 142 16.75 -3.47 11.46
CA SER A 142 17.80 -3.68 10.50
C SER A 142 18.82 -4.45 11.31
N TYR A 143 18.84 -5.76 11.17
CA TYR A 143 20.09 -6.43 11.25
C TYR A 143 20.85 -5.64 10.21
N SER A 144 21.61 -4.64 10.67
CA SER A 144 22.77 -4.25 9.92
C SER A 144 23.31 -5.60 9.54
N SER A 145 23.24 -5.96 8.27
CA SER A 145 23.96 -7.09 7.78
C SER A 145 25.34 -6.79 8.29
N GLY A 146 25.61 -7.29 9.49
CA GLY A 146 26.85 -7.10 10.17
C GLY A 146 27.82 -7.79 9.25
N GLY A 147 28.31 -7.02 8.27
CA GLY A 147 29.32 -7.49 7.40
C GLY A 147 30.41 -7.93 8.35
N GLY A 148 30.57 -9.25 8.47
CA GLY A 148 31.65 -9.74 9.26
C GLY A 148 32.91 -9.06 8.76
N TYR A 149 33.80 -8.70 9.62
CA TYR A 149 35.07 -8.08 9.26
C TYR A 149 36.21 -9.00 9.66
N TRP A 150 37.27 -8.95 8.89
CA TRP A 150 38.51 -9.66 9.22
C TRP A 150 39.32 -8.85 10.21
N SER A 151 39.66 -9.44 11.33
CA SER A 151 40.59 -8.88 12.32
C SER A 151 41.81 -9.83 12.39
N GLY A 152 42.81 -9.51 11.61
CA GLY A 152 43.96 -10.41 11.41
C GLY A 152 43.55 -11.68 10.66
N ASP A 153 43.82 -12.82 11.25
CA ASP A 153 43.50 -14.16 10.74
C ASP A 153 42.10 -14.69 11.16
N ARG A 154 41.30 -13.81 11.79
CA ARG A 154 39.99 -14.18 12.36
C ARG A 154 38.89 -13.38 11.70
N TYR A 155 37.83 -14.10 11.33
CA TYR A 155 36.60 -13.51 10.83
C TYR A 155 35.62 -13.30 11.99
N VAL A 156 35.16 -12.07 12.19
CA VAL A 156 34.19 -11.71 13.24
C VAL A 156 32.83 -11.49 12.60
N PHE A 157 31.84 -12.26 13.01
CA PHE A 157 30.45 -12.13 12.57
C PHE A 157 29.51 -12.26 13.76
N ASN A 158 28.60 -11.32 13.96
CA ASN A 158 27.66 -11.29 15.09
C ASN A 158 28.35 -11.44 16.46
N GLY A 159 29.51 -10.82 16.65
CA GLY A 159 30.25 -10.90 17.91
C GLY A 159 30.92 -12.26 18.18
N LYS A 160 30.82 -13.22 17.25
CA LYS A 160 31.53 -14.50 17.30
C LYS A 160 32.75 -14.45 16.39
N THR A 161 33.84 -14.97 16.89
CA THR A 161 35.12 -15.04 16.16
C THR A 161 35.31 -16.43 15.58
N TYR A 162 35.58 -16.50 14.29
CA TYR A 162 35.88 -17.74 13.56
C TYR A 162 37.34 -17.70 13.12
N SER A 163 38.12 -18.70 13.51
CA SER A 163 39.49 -18.87 12.99
C SER A 163 39.46 -19.47 11.59
N GLY A 164 40.04 -18.75 10.65
CA GLY A 164 40.25 -19.29 9.30
C GLY A 164 41.34 -20.36 9.35
N GLY A 165 40.96 -21.61 9.11
CA GLY A 165 41.92 -22.67 8.90
C GLY A 165 42.55 -22.52 7.51
N HIS A 166 43.66 -21.83 7.39
CA HIS A 166 44.54 -21.97 6.22
C HIS A 166 45.39 -23.23 6.39
N SER A 167 44.98 -24.32 5.77
CA SER A 167 45.89 -25.38 5.44
C SER A 167 46.72 -24.89 4.26
N ALA A 168 47.90 -24.36 4.54
CA ALA A 168 48.92 -24.20 3.54
C ALA A 168 49.38 -25.62 3.13
N GLN A 169 48.98 -26.08 1.96
CA GLN A 169 49.70 -27.15 1.27
C GLN A 169 50.83 -26.51 0.47
N SER A 170 52.02 -26.63 1.00
CA SER A 170 53.26 -26.49 0.25
C SER A 170 53.55 -27.76 -0.53
N SER A 171 53.75 -27.61 -1.78
CA SER A 171 54.77 -28.37 -2.59
C SER A 171 54.80 -27.84 -4.01
#